data_06ca5355cb4e063e0786c8ab7847a092
#
_entry.id   06ca5355cb4e063e0786c8ab7847a092
#
_cell.length_a   1.000
_cell.length_b   1.000
_cell.length_c   1.000
_cell.angle_alpha   90.00
_cell.angle_beta   90.00
_cell.angle_gamma   90.00
#
_symmetry.space_group_name_H-M   'P 1'
#
loop_
_entity.id
_entity.type
_entity.pdbx_description
1 polymer ?
#
loop_
_entity_poly.entity_id
_entity_poly.type
_entity_poly.pdbx_seq_one_letter_code
_entity_poly.pdbx_strand_id
1 'polypeptide(L)'
;VHNSGHSPGITGILIRAERIIGYYIHLGGMIVKYILAEMVTERLIREIGMVAKPLPEQIKILETELPTGKARFESALYQAEKLKKITIGKRSLGNDGGGTVVMMVADDTYDIPFILADIAFDSIGKGSITVGFQLRPLVKDEESTKKYIDPFLTWYNGIDKLPSEPVHLDIGEFLKANPAPLNYLGRIPYDYLDEVLKFTEQFFDILLDIYWKAEPVTDAQRRKKMEAFRSEYNQNIFGDDFSGKMLIKAFGRKTAALFYDYLVYL
;
A
#
# COMPACT_ATOMS: atom_id res chain seq x y z
N VAL A 1 -2.46 0.30 46.60
CA VAL A 1 -1.35 0.64 45.70
C VAL A 1 -1.97 0.82 44.32
N HIS A 2 -2.22 2.08 43.91
CA HIS A 2 -2.78 2.45 42.60
C HIS A 2 -1.66 2.52 41.58
N ASN A 3 -1.76 1.69 40.56
CA ASN A 3 -0.89 1.77 39.37
C ASN A 3 -1.62 2.58 38.31
N SER A 4 -1.24 3.85 38.13
CA SER A 4 -1.71 4.73 37.07
C SER A 4 -0.94 4.46 35.80
N GLY A 5 -1.57 3.72 34.87
CA GLY A 5 -1.07 3.56 33.52
C GLY A 5 -1.08 4.89 32.76
N HIS A 6 0.08 5.45 32.48
CA HIS A 6 0.22 6.59 31.58
C HIS A 6 0.15 6.11 30.12
N SER A 7 -0.93 6.47 29.43
CA SER A 7 -0.95 6.47 27.96
C SER A 7 0.07 7.50 27.44
N PRO A 8 0.92 7.18 26.45
CA PRO A 8 1.80 8.17 25.84
C PRO A 8 0.92 9.18 25.07
N GLY A 9 0.86 10.40 25.59
CA GLY A 9 0.02 11.45 25.06
C GLY A 9 0.38 11.88 23.64
N ILE A 10 -0.60 12.42 22.95
CA ILE A 10 -0.61 13.00 21.59
C ILE A 10 0.59 13.93 21.30
N THR A 11 1.15 14.56 22.32
CA THR A 11 2.35 15.42 22.26
C THR A 11 3.61 14.68 21.81
N GLY A 12 3.76 13.40 22.14
CA GLY A 12 4.92 12.59 21.72
C GLY A 12 4.91 12.23 20.23
N ILE A 13 3.73 12.19 19.61
CA ILE A 13 3.56 11.88 18.18
C ILE A 13 3.85 13.11 17.33
N LEU A 14 3.39 14.29 17.74
CA LEU A 14 3.67 15.56 17.03
C LEU A 14 5.16 15.90 17.02
N ILE A 15 5.87 15.74 18.13
CA ILE A 15 7.33 15.99 18.21
C ILE A 15 8.12 15.01 17.32
N ARG A 16 7.62 13.78 17.09
CA ARG A 16 8.25 12.82 16.17
C ARG A 16 8.01 13.19 14.70
N ALA A 17 6.79 13.59 14.34
CA ALA A 17 6.48 14.03 12.97
C ALA A 17 7.28 15.27 12.58
N GLU A 18 7.37 16.29 13.44
CA GLU A 18 8.20 17.47 13.22
C GLU A 18 9.70 17.15 13.13
N ARG A 19 10.21 16.18 13.89
CA ARG A 19 11.61 15.72 13.76
C ARG A 19 11.86 14.94 12.48
N ILE A 20 10.92 14.08 12.07
CA ILE A 20 11.04 13.33 10.83
C ILE A 20 10.97 14.28 9.64
N ILE A 21 9.99 15.16 9.56
CA ILE A 21 9.83 16.14 8.47
C ILE A 21 11.00 17.13 8.45
N GLY A 22 11.41 17.69 9.59
CA GLY A 22 12.56 18.60 9.69
C GLY A 22 13.90 17.94 9.33
N TYR A 23 14.06 16.65 9.60
CA TYR A 23 15.26 15.89 9.24
C TYR A 23 15.31 15.58 7.73
N TYR A 24 14.15 15.32 7.11
CA TYR A 24 14.05 14.97 5.70
C TYR A 24 14.10 16.15 4.73
N ILE A 25 13.60 17.31 5.12
CA ILE A 25 13.73 18.56 4.32
C ILE A 25 15.20 18.97 4.14
N HIS A 26 16.07 18.61 5.11
CA HIS A 26 17.49 18.99 5.07
C HIS A 26 18.38 18.05 4.23
N LEU A 27 17.89 16.83 3.86
CA LEU A 27 18.70 15.81 3.18
C LEU A 27 18.51 15.77 1.64
N GLY A 28 17.84 16.74 1.05
CA GLY A 28 17.71 16.89 -0.41
C GLY A 28 16.76 15.87 -1.06
N GLY A 29 16.00 16.34 -2.04
CA GLY A 29 14.85 15.72 -2.73
C GLY A 29 14.80 14.21 -3.01
N MET A 30 15.90 13.47 -2.85
CA MET A 30 15.91 12.02 -3.11
C MET A 30 15.20 11.20 -2.03
N ILE A 31 15.08 11.73 -0.81
CA ILE A 31 14.50 11.02 0.35
C ILE A 31 12.98 11.15 0.39
N VAL A 32 12.42 12.31 -0.02
CA VAL A 32 10.98 12.55 0.04
C VAL A 32 10.18 11.56 -0.80
N LYS A 33 10.65 11.16 -1.98
CA LYS A 33 9.92 10.23 -2.86
C LYS A 33 9.79 8.81 -2.31
N TYR A 34 10.57 8.44 -1.29
CA TYR A 34 10.53 7.12 -0.65
C TYR A 34 10.08 7.17 0.81
N ILE A 35 9.61 8.33 1.27
CA ILE A 35 9.22 8.54 2.67
C ILE A 35 8.21 7.50 3.16
N LEU A 36 7.25 7.12 2.32
CA LEU A 36 6.29 6.06 2.67
C LEU A 36 6.99 4.71 2.86
N ALA A 37 7.95 4.34 1.99
CA ALA A 37 8.66 3.07 2.13
C ALA A 37 9.42 2.98 3.44
N GLU A 38 10.11 4.03 3.83
CA GLU A 38 10.91 4.08 5.06
C GLU A 38 10.01 4.07 6.29
N MET A 39 9.02 4.94 6.33
CA MET A 39 8.05 5.06 7.42
C MET A 39 7.31 3.74 7.66
N VAL A 40 6.81 3.10 6.60
CA VAL A 40 6.09 1.83 6.71
C VAL A 40 7.01 0.68 7.06
N THR A 41 8.20 0.60 6.46
CA THR A 41 9.16 -0.48 6.74
C THR A 41 9.57 -0.48 8.22
N GLU A 42 10.02 0.65 8.75
CA GLU A 42 10.42 0.77 10.15
C GLU A 42 9.26 0.44 11.10
N ARG A 43 8.08 0.94 10.76
CA ARG A 43 6.89 0.69 11.56
C ARG A 43 6.49 -0.78 11.58
N LEU A 44 6.41 -1.45 10.44
CA LEU A 44 6.02 -2.86 10.36
C LEU A 44 7.06 -3.80 10.99
N ILE A 45 8.36 -3.49 10.88
CA ILE A 45 9.39 -4.25 11.61
C ILE A 45 9.15 -4.15 13.12
N ARG A 46 8.91 -2.95 13.63
CA ARG A 46 8.72 -2.72 15.06
C ARG A 46 7.41 -3.28 15.60
N GLU A 47 6.30 -3.06 14.87
CA GLU A 47 4.95 -3.37 15.37
C GLU A 47 4.56 -4.82 15.17
N ILE A 48 4.90 -5.44 14.04
CA ILE A 48 4.45 -6.80 13.70
C ILE A 48 5.59 -7.79 13.42
N GLY A 49 6.84 -7.40 13.71
CA GLY A 49 8.00 -8.29 13.52
C GLY A 49 8.22 -8.69 12.07
N MET A 50 7.97 -7.78 11.12
CA MET A 50 8.17 -8.03 9.69
C MET A 50 9.61 -8.45 9.38
N VAL A 51 9.78 -9.56 8.65
CA VAL A 51 11.08 -10.10 8.25
C VAL A 51 11.20 -10.21 6.73
N ALA A 52 12.40 -9.94 6.20
CA ALA A 52 12.67 -10.01 4.77
C ALA A 52 12.56 -11.44 4.22
N LYS A 53 12.05 -11.55 2.99
CA LYS A 53 12.02 -12.79 2.19
C LYS A 53 12.91 -12.64 0.95
N PRO A 54 13.49 -13.74 0.47
CA PRO A 54 14.25 -13.72 -0.77
C PRO A 54 13.33 -13.36 -1.96
N LEU A 55 13.87 -12.58 -2.88
CA LEU A 55 13.23 -12.17 -4.13
C LEU A 55 14.17 -12.52 -5.29
N PRO A 56 13.69 -13.07 -6.42
CA PRO A 56 14.50 -13.31 -7.61
C PRO A 56 15.19 -12.02 -8.09
N GLU A 57 16.48 -12.10 -8.39
CA GLU A 57 17.27 -10.93 -8.82
C GLU A 57 16.67 -10.24 -10.07
N GLN A 58 16.00 -11.02 -10.95
CA GLN A 58 15.39 -10.53 -12.18
C GLN A 58 14.24 -9.52 -11.96
N ILE A 59 13.64 -9.50 -10.77
CA ILE A 59 12.51 -8.61 -10.44
C ILE A 59 12.80 -7.73 -9.22
N LYS A 60 13.97 -7.85 -8.63
CA LYS A 60 14.39 -7.01 -7.50
C LYS A 60 14.59 -5.56 -7.92
N ILE A 61 15.19 -5.37 -9.08
CA ILE A 61 15.38 -4.07 -9.72
C ILE A 61 15.02 -4.21 -11.18
N LEU A 62 14.04 -3.43 -11.63
CA LEU A 62 13.64 -3.30 -13.02
C LEU A 62 13.94 -1.88 -13.50
N GLU A 63 14.60 -1.75 -14.63
CA GLU A 63 14.95 -0.46 -15.24
C GLU A 63 14.55 -0.42 -16.70
N THR A 64 14.04 0.73 -17.15
CA THR A 64 13.72 0.99 -18.56
C THR A 64 13.86 2.45 -18.87
N GLU A 65 14.06 2.77 -20.16
CA GLU A 65 14.04 4.15 -20.65
C GLU A 65 12.60 4.55 -21.01
N LEU A 66 12.19 5.71 -20.54
CA LEU A 66 10.95 6.37 -20.91
C LEU A 66 11.27 7.67 -21.67
N PRO A 67 10.32 8.24 -22.43
CA PRO A 67 10.53 9.54 -23.08
C PRO A 67 10.89 10.66 -22.08
N THR A 68 10.48 10.52 -20.81
CA THR A 68 10.74 11.46 -19.73
C THR A 68 12.03 11.18 -18.95
N GLY A 69 12.81 10.18 -19.34
CA GLY A 69 14.03 9.75 -18.68
C GLY A 69 13.95 8.32 -18.12
N LYS A 70 14.97 7.92 -17.38
CA LYS A 70 15.07 6.56 -16.84
C LYS A 70 13.99 6.30 -15.80
N ALA A 71 13.31 5.15 -15.93
CA ALA A 71 12.44 4.61 -14.91
C ALA A 71 13.11 3.43 -14.20
N ARG A 72 13.03 3.40 -12.87
CA ARG A 72 13.56 2.33 -12.02
C ARG A 72 12.50 1.91 -11.01
N PHE A 73 12.29 0.60 -10.90
CA PHE A 73 11.44 -0.04 -9.90
C PHE A 73 12.32 -0.94 -9.05
N GLU A 74 12.31 -0.71 -7.76
CA GLU A 74 13.02 -1.52 -6.77
C GLU A 74 12.00 -2.15 -5.83
N SER A 75 12.03 -3.47 -5.71
CA SER A 75 11.06 -4.22 -4.93
C SER A 75 11.73 -4.95 -3.78
N ALA A 76 11.07 -4.95 -2.64
CA ALA A 76 11.42 -5.74 -1.48
C ALA A 76 10.21 -6.57 -1.04
N LEU A 77 10.46 -7.80 -0.63
CA LEU A 77 9.46 -8.75 -0.17
C LEU A 77 9.71 -9.10 1.29
N TYR A 78 8.66 -9.10 2.08
CA TYR A 78 8.66 -9.43 3.50
C TYR A 78 7.50 -10.34 3.86
N GLN A 79 7.52 -10.85 5.08
CA GLN A 79 6.41 -11.57 5.71
C GLN A 79 6.31 -11.20 7.19
N ALA A 80 5.15 -11.48 7.78
CA ALA A 80 4.90 -11.44 9.23
C ALA A 80 4.01 -12.62 9.60
N GLU A 81 3.77 -12.85 10.90
CA GLU A 81 3.00 -14.00 11.38
C GLU A 81 1.67 -14.20 10.64
N LYS A 82 0.87 -13.13 10.47
CA LYS A 82 -0.47 -13.18 9.85
C LYS A 82 -0.49 -12.73 8.39
N LEU A 83 0.67 -12.34 7.84
CA LEU A 83 0.82 -11.85 6.48
C LEU A 83 1.88 -12.67 5.74
N LYS A 84 1.46 -13.47 4.76
CA LYS A 84 2.39 -14.29 3.94
C LYS A 84 3.25 -13.45 3.01
N LYS A 85 2.76 -12.23 2.67
CA LYS A 85 3.43 -11.35 1.72
C LYS A 85 3.19 -9.89 2.11
N ILE A 86 4.28 -9.13 2.22
CA ILE A 86 4.30 -7.68 2.30
C ILE A 86 5.28 -7.20 1.25
N THR A 87 4.78 -6.53 0.23
CA THR A 87 5.59 -5.97 -0.86
C THR A 87 5.78 -4.49 -0.64
N ILE A 88 7.02 -4.03 -0.68
CA ILE A 88 7.35 -2.60 -0.68
C ILE A 88 8.10 -2.30 -1.96
N GLY A 89 7.46 -1.55 -2.86
CA GLY A 89 8.01 -1.12 -4.14
C GLY A 89 8.39 0.35 -4.10
N LYS A 90 9.62 0.67 -4.46
CA LYS A 90 10.12 2.03 -4.69
C LYS A 90 10.21 2.26 -6.18
N ARG A 91 9.71 3.39 -6.67
CA ARG A 91 9.81 3.75 -8.08
C ARG A 91 10.43 5.13 -8.25
N SER A 92 11.26 5.27 -9.28
CA SER A 92 11.83 6.54 -9.74
C SER A 92 11.43 6.72 -11.19
N LEU A 93 10.90 7.88 -11.55
CA LEU A 93 10.40 8.22 -12.88
C LEU A 93 11.05 9.52 -13.34
N GLY A 94 11.99 9.40 -14.28
CA GLY A 94 12.83 10.53 -14.67
C GLY A 94 13.68 11.05 -13.51
N ASN A 95 13.96 12.36 -13.51
CA ASN A 95 14.86 12.96 -12.50
C ASN A 95 14.16 13.19 -11.15
N ASP A 96 12.91 13.66 -11.18
CA ASP A 96 12.25 14.21 -9.99
C ASP A 96 11.02 13.41 -9.56
N GLY A 97 10.39 12.64 -10.44
CA GLY A 97 9.21 11.85 -10.14
C GLY A 97 9.54 10.53 -9.44
N GLY A 98 8.55 9.95 -8.82
CA GLY A 98 8.69 8.66 -8.18
C GLY A 98 7.70 8.43 -7.06
N GLY A 99 7.89 7.36 -6.29
CA GLY A 99 6.99 7.07 -5.18
C GLY A 99 7.18 5.66 -4.62
N THR A 100 6.24 5.30 -3.77
CA THR A 100 6.25 4.02 -3.07
C THR A 100 4.88 3.37 -3.16
N VAL A 101 4.87 2.07 -3.39
CA VAL A 101 3.69 1.21 -3.23
C VAL A 101 3.94 0.18 -2.14
N VAL A 102 2.94 -0.02 -1.30
CA VAL A 102 2.92 -1.07 -0.27
C VAL A 102 1.71 -1.96 -0.55
N MET A 103 1.94 -3.26 -0.64
CA MET A 103 0.88 -4.26 -0.75
C MET A 103 1.00 -5.28 0.38
N MET A 104 -0.12 -5.69 0.96
CA MET A 104 -0.15 -6.69 2.03
C MET A 104 -1.16 -7.77 1.71
N VAL A 105 -0.74 -9.01 1.83
CA VAL A 105 -1.52 -10.22 1.57
C VAL A 105 -1.52 -11.09 2.81
N ALA A 106 -2.71 -11.39 3.32
CA ALA A 106 -2.89 -12.26 4.47
C ALA A 106 -2.34 -13.67 4.22
N ASP A 107 -1.83 -14.30 5.28
CA ASP A 107 -1.66 -15.74 5.31
C ASP A 107 -3.00 -16.44 5.04
N ASP A 108 -2.96 -17.66 4.50
CA ASP A 108 -4.16 -18.37 4.02
C ASP A 108 -5.14 -18.70 5.13
N THR A 109 -4.69 -18.71 6.37
CA THR A 109 -5.51 -18.98 7.55
C THR A 109 -6.23 -17.75 8.10
N TYR A 110 -5.86 -16.53 7.66
CA TYR A 110 -6.44 -15.28 8.14
C TYR A 110 -7.26 -14.57 7.05
N ASP A 111 -8.37 -13.97 7.41
CA ASP A 111 -9.21 -13.21 6.48
C ASP A 111 -8.91 -11.71 6.47
N ILE A 112 -7.70 -11.31 6.86
CA ILE A 112 -7.23 -9.93 6.74
C ILE A 112 -7.35 -9.49 5.27
N PRO A 113 -7.91 -8.30 4.99
CA PRO A 113 -8.10 -7.83 3.62
C PRO A 113 -6.79 -7.72 2.84
N PHE A 114 -6.86 -7.83 1.52
CA PHE A 114 -5.80 -7.31 0.67
C PHE A 114 -5.73 -5.79 0.77
N ILE A 115 -4.53 -5.27 0.96
CA ILE A 115 -4.25 -3.86 1.16
C ILE A 115 -3.29 -3.38 0.08
N LEU A 116 -3.58 -2.19 -0.46
CA LEU A 116 -2.67 -1.43 -1.29
C LEU A 116 -2.66 0.01 -0.78
N ALA A 117 -1.45 0.53 -0.55
CA ALA A 117 -1.19 1.95 -0.32
C ALA A 117 -0.13 2.43 -1.32
N ASP A 118 -0.39 3.50 -2.02
CA ASP A 118 0.47 4.07 -3.05
C ASP A 118 0.57 5.58 -2.89
N ILE A 119 1.79 6.10 -2.81
CA ILE A 119 2.07 7.54 -2.84
C ILE A 119 3.13 7.79 -3.90
N ALA A 120 2.78 8.60 -4.89
CA ALA A 120 3.66 8.97 -5.99
C ALA A 120 3.70 10.48 -6.19
N PHE A 121 4.86 10.98 -6.53
CA PHE A 121 5.14 12.37 -6.80
C PHE A 121 5.39 12.55 -8.31
N ASP A 122 4.71 13.50 -8.93
CA ASP A 122 5.00 13.90 -10.32
C ASP A 122 6.36 14.63 -10.39
N SER A 123 6.61 15.49 -9.41
CA SER A 123 7.89 16.16 -9.20
C SER A 123 8.03 16.56 -7.73
N ILE A 124 9.21 16.34 -7.15
CA ILE A 124 9.44 16.63 -5.73
C ILE A 124 9.43 18.14 -5.50
N GLY A 125 8.70 18.57 -4.46
CA GLY A 125 8.62 19.96 -4.03
C GLY A 125 7.69 20.85 -4.85
N LYS A 126 7.03 20.30 -5.89
CA LYS A 126 6.05 21.03 -6.70
C LYS A 126 5.13 20.05 -7.43
N GLY A 127 4.02 20.58 -7.97
CA GLY A 127 3.06 19.77 -8.72
C GLY A 127 2.10 19.04 -7.82
N SER A 128 1.93 17.74 -8.01
CA SER A 128 0.94 16.96 -7.30
C SER A 128 1.48 15.64 -6.78
N ILE A 129 0.77 15.10 -5.80
CA ILE A 129 0.96 13.81 -5.18
C ILE A 129 -0.20 12.92 -5.62
N THR A 130 0.07 11.83 -6.30
CA THR A 130 -0.94 10.79 -6.55
C THR A 130 -0.99 9.89 -5.32
N VAL A 131 -2.17 9.78 -4.72
CA VAL A 131 -2.41 9.01 -3.50
C VAL A 131 -3.45 7.95 -3.78
N GLY A 132 -3.12 6.70 -3.50
CA GLY A 132 -4.00 5.56 -3.66
C GLY A 132 -4.05 4.70 -2.40
N PHE A 133 -5.27 4.43 -1.90
CA PHE A 133 -5.50 3.48 -0.83
C PHE A 133 -6.63 2.54 -1.22
N GLN A 134 -6.37 1.25 -1.18
CA GLN A 134 -7.38 0.25 -1.47
C GLN A 134 -7.40 -0.82 -0.38
N LEU A 135 -8.60 -1.26 -0.07
CA LEU A 135 -8.82 -2.36 0.85
C LEU A 135 -9.89 -3.29 0.27
N ARG A 136 -9.53 -4.56 0.13
CA ARG A 136 -10.38 -5.60 -0.45
C ARG A 136 -10.55 -6.74 0.55
N PRO A 137 -11.69 -6.86 1.24
CA PRO A 137 -12.01 -8.04 2.01
C PRO A 137 -11.97 -9.30 1.13
N LEU A 138 -11.46 -10.40 1.69
CA LEU A 138 -11.38 -11.70 1.00
C LEU A 138 -12.76 -12.38 0.89
N VAL A 139 -13.73 -11.94 1.68
CA VAL A 139 -15.12 -12.38 1.62
C VAL A 139 -16.02 -11.15 1.48
N LYS A 140 -16.92 -11.17 0.51
CA LYS A 140 -17.84 -10.06 0.21
C LYS A 140 -19.16 -10.30 0.95
N ASP A 141 -19.23 -9.94 2.22
CA ASP A 141 -20.42 -10.03 3.04
C ASP A 141 -20.52 -8.85 4.03
N GLU A 142 -21.65 -8.73 4.71
CA GLU A 142 -21.92 -7.65 5.67
C GLU A 142 -20.96 -7.71 6.86
N GLU A 143 -20.61 -8.91 7.32
CA GLU A 143 -19.65 -9.10 8.43
C GLU A 143 -18.27 -8.52 8.04
N SER A 144 -17.77 -8.85 6.85
CA SER A 144 -16.50 -8.31 6.34
C SER A 144 -16.55 -6.80 6.17
N THR A 145 -17.69 -6.23 5.73
CA THR A 145 -17.86 -4.80 5.63
C THR A 145 -17.75 -4.13 7.00
N LYS A 146 -18.49 -4.60 7.98
CA LYS A 146 -18.43 -4.07 9.35
C LYS A 146 -17.03 -4.20 9.96
N LYS A 147 -16.38 -5.34 9.75
CA LYS A 147 -15.08 -5.63 10.35
C LYS A 147 -13.94 -4.87 9.71
N TYR A 148 -13.96 -4.67 8.40
CA TYR A 148 -12.81 -4.22 7.63
C TYR A 148 -12.98 -2.88 6.92
N ILE A 149 -14.21 -2.47 6.60
CA ILE A 149 -14.48 -1.21 5.90
C ILE A 149 -14.94 -0.12 6.84
N ASP A 150 -15.91 -0.42 7.72
CA ASP A 150 -16.47 0.57 8.64
C ASP A 150 -15.42 1.28 9.51
N PRO A 151 -14.35 0.61 10.02
CA PRO A 151 -13.30 1.30 10.76
C PRO A 151 -12.60 2.43 9.99
N PHE A 152 -12.61 2.36 8.66
CA PHE A 152 -11.98 3.37 7.81
C PHE A 152 -12.92 4.52 7.39
N LEU A 153 -14.22 4.49 7.69
CA LEU A 153 -15.18 5.49 7.18
C LEU A 153 -14.83 6.92 7.64
N THR A 154 -14.44 7.09 8.90
CA THR A 154 -14.04 8.42 9.41
C THR A 154 -12.77 8.91 8.74
N TRP A 155 -11.79 8.03 8.54
CA TRP A 155 -10.56 8.31 7.82
C TRP A 155 -10.85 8.68 6.35
N TYR A 156 -11.68 7.88 5.66
CA TYR A 156 -12.06 8.11 4.27
C TYR A 156 -12.75 9.47 4.08
N ASN A 157 -13.73 9.77 4.93
CA ASN A 157 -14.41 11.07 4.91
C ASN A 157 -13.47 12.25 5.22
N GLY A 158 -12.37 12.00 5.92
CA GLY A 158 -11.34 13.00 6.20
C GLY A 158 -10.46 13.28 4.99
N ILE A 159 -9.88 12.24 4.38
CA ILE A 159 -8.98 12.38 3.23
C ILE A 159 -9.73 12.88 1.98
N ASP A 160 -11.00 12.50 1.81
CA ASP A 160 -11.85 12.92 0.69
C ASP A 160 -12.16 14.44 0.71
N LYS A 161 -11.93 15.12 1.84
CA LYS A 161 -12.04 16.58 1.95
C LYS A 161 -10.81 17.35 1.46
N LEU A 162 -9.69 16.66 1.27
CA LEU A 162 -8.51 17.31 0.69
C LEU A 162 -8.81 17.70 -0.76
N PRO A 163 -8.30 18.85 -1.21
CA PRO A 163 -8.43 19.23 -2.62
C PRO A 163 -7.74 18.17 -3.47
N SER A 164 -8.53 17.46 -4.27
CA SER A 164 -8.03 16.38 -5.11
C SER A 164 -8.69 16.39 -6.48
N GLU A 165 -7.90 16.03 -7.49
CA GLU A 165 -8.40 15.71 -8.82
C GLU A 165 -8.51 14.19 -8.97
N PRO A 166 -9.56 13.68 -9.63
CA PRO A 166 -9.69 12.26 -9.87
C PRO A 166 -8.59 11.73 -10.79
N VAL A 167 -8.05 10.55 -10.47
CA VAL A 167 -7.09 9.84 -11.31
C VAL A 167 -7.83 8.77 -12.10
N HIS A 168 -7.77 8.84 -13.41
CA HIS A 168 -8.33 7.82 -14.29
C HIS A 168 -7.27 6.81 -14.68
N LEU A 169 -7.43 5.56 -14.24
CA LEU A 169 -6.56 4.45 -14.61
C LEU A 169 -7.23 3.61 -15.71
N ASP A 170 -6.44 3.19 -16.68
CA ASP A 170 -6.89 2.19 -17.67
C ASP A 170 -6.87 0.80 -17.01
N ILE A 171 -7.99 0.43 -16.42
CA ILE A 171 -8.25 -0.89 -15.82
C ILE A 171 -9.18 -1.70 -16.73
N GLY A 172 -9.06 -3.04 -16.65
CA GLY A 172 -9.88 -3.95 -17.42
C GLY A 172 -11.23 -4.25 -16.79
N GLU A 173 -11.97 -5.15 -17.42
CA GLU A 173 -13.35 -5.45 -17.06
C GLU A 173 -13.48 -6.16 -15.70
N PHE A 174 -12.51 -6.98 -15.33
CA PHE A 174 -12.53 -7.65 -14.02
C PHE A 174 -12.51 -6.64 -12.87
N LEU A 175 -11.59 -5.67 -12.89
CA LEU A 175 -11.51 -4.64 -11.85
C LEU A 175 -12.68 -3.68 -11.87
N LYS A 176 -13.21 -3.35 -13.05
CA LYS A 176 -14.44 -2.54 -13.18
C LYS A 176 -15.66 -3.24 -12.57
N ALA A 177 -15.80 -4.55 -12.80
CA ALA A 177 -16.87 -5.37 -12.23
C ALA A 177 -16.68 -5.67 -10.74
N ASN A 178 -15.43 -5.61 -10.25
CA ASN A 178 -15.06 -5.91 -8.88
C ASN A 178 -14.31 -4.74 -8.22
N PRO A 179 -14.93 -3.57 -8.03
CA PRO A 179 -14.30 -2.44 -7.36
C PRO A 179 -13.93 -2.79 -5.91
N ALA A 180 -12.85 -2.18 -5.40
CA ALA A 180 -12.53 -2.31 -3.98
C ALA A 180 -13.59 -1.57 -3.16
N PRO A 181 -14.16 -2.18 -2.11
CA PRO A 181 -15.15 -1.51 -1.25
C PRO A 181 -14.63 -0.23 -0.59
N LEU A 182 -13.34 -0.20 -0.23
CA LEU A 182 -12.65 1.04 0.10
C LEU A 182 -11.61 1.29 -0.98
N ASN A 183 -11.79 2.39 -1.70
CA ASN A 183 -10.93 2.81 -2.80
C ASN A 183 -10.85 4.33 -2.84
N TYR A 184 -9.75 4.88 -2.36
CA TYR A 184 -9.40 6.28 -2.54
C TYR A 184 -8.29 6.36 -3.58
N LEU A 185 -8.47 7.19 -4.61
CA LEU A 185 -7.44 7.47 -5.62
C LEU A 185 -7.61 8.92 -6.07
N GLY A 186 -6.68 9.76 -5.69
CA GLY A 186 -6.72 11.19 -5.96
C GLY A 186 -5.35 11.78 -6.25
N ARG A 187 -5.36 12.88 -6.98
CA ARG A 187 -4.18 13.72 -7.20
C ARG A 187 -4.32 14.98 -6.35
N ILE A 188 -3.48 15.10 -5.34
CA ILE A 188 -3.52 16.14 -4.32
C ILE A 188 -2.37 17.12 -4.57
N PRO A 189 -2.57 18.46 -4.45
CA PRO A 189 -1.47 19.41 -4.54
C PRO A 189 -0.36 19.12 -3.54
N TYR A 190 0.90 19.34 -3.93
CA TYR A 190 2.07 19.03 -3.09
C TYR A 190 2.05 19.78 -1.74
N ASP A 191 1.43 20.94 -1.67
CA ASP A 191 1.29 21.76 -0.44
C ASP A 191 0.55 21.03 0.69
N TYR A 192 -0.18 19.93 0.38
CA TYR A 192 -0.88 19.09 1.35
C TYR A 192 -0.12 17.82 1.70
N LEU A 193 1.21 17.78 1.50
CA LEU A 193 2.03 16.59 1.81
C LEU A 193 1.90 16.17 3.27
N ASP A 194 1.93 17.10 4.19
CA ASP A 194 1.85 16.82 5.63
C ASP A 194 0.53 16.16 6.00
N GLU A 195 -0.58 16.64 5.43
CA GLU A 195 -1.90 16.04 5.62
C GLU A 195 -1.97 14.64 5.00
N VAL A 196 -1.40 14.43 3.81
CA VAL A 196 -1.31 13.12 3.17
C VAL A 196 -0.53 12.13 4.04
N LEU A 197 0.61 12.54 4.59
CA LEU A 197 1.41 11.70 5.49
C LEU A 197 0.65 11.37 6.78
N LYS A 198 -0.04 12.35 7.36
CA LYS A 198 -0.89 12.13 8.54
C LYS A 198 -2.03 11.14 8.27
N PHE A 199 -2.73 11.27 7.14
CA PHE A 199 -3.75 10.30 6.74
C PHE A 199 -3.16 8.92 6.46
N THR A 200 -1.95 8.86 5.94
CA THR A 200 -1.23 7.60 5.75
C THR A 200 -0.92 6.91 7.07
N GLU A 201 -0.42 7.64 8.07
CA GLU A 201 -0.20 7.11 9.41
C GLU A 201 -1.48 6.57 10.03
N GLN A 202 -2.57 7.32 9.95
CA GLN A 202 -3.89 6.91 10.45
C GLN A 202 -4.41 5.66 9.75
N PHE A 203 -4.20 5.54 8.43
CA PHE A 203 -4.55 4.35 7.66
C PHE A 203 -3.84 3.11 8.22
N PHE A 204 -2.54 3.22 8.47
CA PHE A 204 -1.76 2.13 9.06
C PHE A 204 -2.07 1.88 10.53
N ASP A 205 -2.52 2.88 11.31
CA ASP A 205 -3.02 2.68 12.68
C ASP A 205 -4.24 1.75 12.68
N ILE A 206 -5.23 2.04 11.84
CA ILE A 206 -6.44 1.22 11.71
C ILE A 206 -6.08 -0.17 11.21
N LEU A 207 -5.19 -0.27 10.24
CA LEU A 207 -4.74 -1.54 9.69
C LEU A 207 -4.05 -2.42 10.73
N LEU A 208 -3.18 -1.85 11.55
CA LEU A 208 -2.49 -2.57 12.63
C LEU A 208 -3.47 -3.02 13.72
N ASP A 209 -4.48 -2.24 14.02
CA ASP A 209 -5.55 -2.66 14.93
C ASP A 209 -6.32 -3.88 14.38
N ILE A 210 -6.64 -3.89 13.08
CA ILE A 210 -7.23 -5.04 12.40
C ILE A 210 -6.28 -6.26 12.45
N TYR A 211 -5.00 -6.05 12.15
CA TYR A 211 -3.99 -7.11 12.20
C TYR A 211 -3.91 -7.76 13.57
N TRP A 212 -3.84 -6.97 14.64
CA TRP A 212 -3.71 -7.48 16.01
C TRP A 212 -4.97 -8.24 16.47
N LYS A 213 -6.15 -7.79 16.07
CA LYS A 213 -7.44 -8.43 16.38
C LYS A 213 -7.78 -9.62 15.50
N ALA A 214 -7.03 -9.84 14.42
CA ALA A 214 -7.30 -10.96 13.52
C ALA A 214 -6.99 -12.30 14.19
N GLU A 215 -7.96 -13.20 14.11
CA GLU A 215 -7.86 -14.60 14.56
C GLU A 215 -7.86 -15.52 13.35
N PRO A 216 -7.25 -16.73 13.45
CA PRO A 216 -7.32 -17.72 12.39
C PRO A 216 -8.77 -18.11 12.10
N VAL A 217 -9.13 -18.16 10.83
CA VAL A 217 -10.46 -18.59 10.38
C VAL A 217 -10.61 -20.08 10.59
N THR A 218 -11.54 -20.48 11.46
CA THR A 218 -11.86 -21.90 11.73
C THR A 218 -13.03 -22.40 10.88
N ASP A 219 -13.92 -21.50 10.43
CA ASP A 219 -15.05 -21.86 9.57
C ASP A 219 -14.59 -22.29 8.17
N ALA A 220 -14.89 -23.55 7.83
CA ALA A 220 -14.52 -24.15 6.54
C ALA A 220 -15.21 -23.47 5.35
N GLN A 221 -16.45 -22.98 5.51
CA GLN A 221 -17.16 -22.30 4.42
C GLN A 221 -16.54 -20.93 4.14
N ARG A 222 -16.16 -20.18 5.20
CA ARG A 222 -15.46 -18.91 5.07
C ARG A 222 -14.10 -19.09 4.39
N ARG A 223 -13.32 -20.11 4.81
CA ARG A 223 -12.04 -20.44 4.14
C ARG A 223 -12.22 -20.72 2.66
N LYS A 224 -13.22 -21.52 2.28
CA LYS A 224 -13.53 -21.81 0.87
C LYS A 224 -13.87 -20.55 0.07
N LYS A 225 -14.60 -19.59 0.65
CA LYS A 225 -14.89 -18.30 0.01
C LYS A 225 -13.61 -17.45 -0.19
N MET A 226 -12.71 -17.43 0.80
CA MET A 226 -11.42 -16.76 0.71
C MET A 226 -10.54 -17.34 -0.40
N GLU A 227 -10.44 -18.66 -0.48
CA GLU A 227 -9.71 -19.37 -1.54
C GLU A 227 -10.29 -19.08 -2.92
N ALA A 228 -11.61 -19.12 -3.06
CA ALA A 228 -12.30 -18.81 -4.31
C ALA A 228 -11.99 -17.36 -4.76
N PHE A 229 -12.06 -16.40 -3.84
CA PHE A 229 -11.73 -15.00 -4.15
C PHE A 229 -10.27 -14.85 -4.59
N ARG A 230 -9.30 -15.44 -3.86
CA ARG A 230 -7.88 -15.41 -4.23
C ARG A 230 -7.63 -16.01 -5.61
N SER A 231 -8.24 -17.18 -5.87
CA SER A 231 -8.13 -17.84 -7.17
C SER A 231 -8.68 -16.99 -8.30
N GLU A 232 -9.87 -16.43 -8.15
CA GLU A 232 -10.52 -15.55 -9.13
C GLU A 232 -9.67 -14.29 -9.37
N TYR A 233 -9.19 -13.65 -8.30
CA TYR A 233 -8.34 -12.46 -8.38
C TYR A 233 -7.05 -12.76 -9.13
N ASN A 234 -6.33 -13.81 -8.75
CA ASN A 234 -5.06 -14.18 -9.36
C ASN A 234 -5.20 -14.56 -10.84
N GLN A 235 -6.31 -15.20 -11.23
CA GLN A 235 -6.58 -15.55 -12.62
C GLN A 235 -6.86 -14.35 -13.52
N ASN A 236 -7.40 -13.27 -12.97
CA ASN A 236 -7.91 -12.15 -13.75
C ASN A 236 -7.08 -10.88 -13.64
N ILE A 237 -6.33 -10.67 -12.54
CA ILE A 237 -5.64 -9.39 -12.30
C ILE A 237 -4.50 -9.11 -13.28
N PHE A 238 -3.77 -10.15 -13.74
CA PHE A 238 -2.62 -9.98 -14.62
C PHE A 238 -3.02 -9.44 -16.00
N GLY A 239 -2.63 -8.20 -16.28
CA GLY A 239 -2.98 -7.50 -17.51
C GLY A 239 -4.36 -6.83 -17.48
N ASP A 240 -5.13 -6.98 -16.40
CA ASP A 240 -6.38 -6.26 -16.18
C ASP A 240 -6.13 -4.93 -15.47
N ASP A 241 -5.18 -4.89 -14.56
CA ASP A 241 -4.78 -3.67 -13.87
C ASP A 241 -3.81 -2.82 -14.69
N PHE A 242 -3.76 -1.53 -14.37
CA PHE A 242 -2.87 -0.56 -15.02
C PHE A 242 -1.39 -0.92 -14.88
N SER A 243 -0.97 -1.39 -13.70
CA SER A 243 0.44 -1.72 -13.42
C SER A 243 0.90 -2.92 -14.24
N GLY A 244 0.07 -3.96 -14.39
CA GLY A 244 0.37 -5.12 -15.22
C GLY A 244 0.51 -4.75 -16.69
N LYS A 245 -0.38 -3.91 -17.22
CA LYS A 245 -0.26 -3.40 -18.59
C LYS A 245 1.05 -2.64 -18.80
N MET A 246 1.42 -1.79 -17.85
CA MET A 246 2.70 -1.05 -17.89
C MET A 246 3.91 -1.99 -17.86
N LEU A 247 3.94 -2.95 -16.93
CA LEU A 247 5.05 -3.90 -16.77
C LEU A 247 5.21 -4.78 -18.01
N ILE A 248 4.11 -5.26 -18.61
CA ILE A 248 4.14 -6.02 -19.85
C ILE A 248 4.76 -5.19 -20.98
N LYS A 249 4.34 -3.94 -21.11
CA LYS A 249 4.85 -3.01 -22.14
C LYS A 249 6.33 -2.69 -21.94
N ALA A 250 6.76 -2.46 -20.70
CA ALA A 250 8.12 -2.01 -20.38
C ALA A 250 9.14 -3.16 -20.34
N PHE A 251 8.77 -4.33 -19.81
CA PHE A 251 9.71 -5.42 -19.48
C PHE A 251 9.36 -6.75 -20.14
N GLY A 252 8.26 -6.81 -20.89
CA GLY A 252 7.75 -8.02 -21.54
C GLY A 252 6.96 -8.93 -20.60
N ARG A 253 6.11 -9.77 -21.19
CA ARG A 253 5.13 -10.61 -20.47
C ARG A 253 5.78 -11.56 -19.45
N LYS A 254 6.94 -12.14 -19.76
CA LYS A 254 7.63 -13.11 -18.89
C LYS A 254 8.11 -12.46 -17.58
N THR A 255 8.75 -11.29 -17.67
CA THR A 255 9.21 -10.54 -16.49
C THR A 255 8.03 -10.03 -15.68
N ALA A 256 7.00 -9.50 -16.34
CA ALA A 256 5.79 -9.04 -15.69
C ALA A 256 5.06 -10.19 -14.96
N ALA A 257 4.96 -11.39 -15.55
CA ALA A 257 4.37 -12.55 -14.90
C ALA A 257 5.15 -12.95 -13.65
N LEU A 258 6.48 -13.03 -13.72
CA LEU A 258 7.34 -13.32 -12.58
C LEU A 258 7.15 -12.27 -11.45
N PHE A 259 7.02 -10.99 -11.81
CA PHE A 259 6.74 -9.92 -10.85
C PHE A 259 5.40 -10.15 -10.14
N TYR A 260 4.36 -10.54 -10.87
CA TYR A 260 3.03 -10.82 -10.29
C TYR A 260 3.04 -12.04 -9.38
N ASP A 261 3.71 -13.12 -9.76
CA ASP A 261 3.82 -14.34 -8.96
C ASP A 261 4.40 -14.06 -7.56
N TYR A 262 5.45 -13.25 -7.50
CA TYR A 262 6.14 -12.97 -6.24
C TYR A 262 5.51 -11.83 -5.44
N LEU A 263 5.02 -10.79 -6.09
CA LEU A 263 4.76 -9.50 -5.46
C LEU A 263 3.26 -9.10 -5.40
N VAL A 264 2.44 -9.57 -6.35
CA VAL A 264 1.05 -9.09 -6.50
C VAL A 264 0.00 -10.15 -6.14
N TYR A 265 0.15 -11.39 -6.62
CA TYR A 265 -0.88 -12.42 -6.41
C TYR A 265 -1.16 -12.68 -4.93
N LEU A 266 -2.47 -12.87 -4.62
CA LEU A 266 -3.00 -13.08 -3.27
C LEU A 266 -2.71 -14.48 -2.72
#